data_cedcdb745c93b6a1c3b0ef470c692937
#
_entry.id   cedcdb745c93b6a1c3b0ef470c692937
#
_cell.length_a   1.000
_cell.length_b   1.000
_cell.length_c   1.000
_cell.angle_alpha   90.00
_cell.angle_beta   90.00
_cell.angle_gamma   90.00
#
_symmetry.space_group_name_H-M   'P 1'
#
loop_
_entity.id
_entity.type
_entity.pdbx_description
1 polymer ?
#
loop_
_entity_poly.entity_id
_entity_poly.type
_entity_poly.pdbx_seq_one_letter_code
_entity_poly.pdbx_strand_id
1 'polypeptide(L)'
;IKTMLANVEKTANTIDDELLFSLNDSHGIAPEMAISLAHQSGWTAMSLRTGFTAELAQRHARMARDAAKEIKKTELISSLPSLPPTNTLYYDDVYQFEFDASVLFCIELSDDGLPDGATHGVILDRTCFYPEGGGQEGDYGTLSTDSVHCRVLDTRKMGQHIVHITDAALNNGDLVHGSLNWNRRKQLMDHHTSVHIVGGAARKILGPHIYQAGANKAEESARLDITHYNRLSRKDLDAIEKMSNEVIVLSLIHISEPTRHRY
;
A
#
# COMPACT_ATOMS: atom_id res chain seq x y z
N ILE A 1 19.21 -20.73 7.90
CA ILE A 1 20.03 -20.21 6.80
C ILE A 1 21.29 -21.01 6.63
N LYS A 2 22.20 -21.09 7.63
CA LYS A 2 23.44 -21.89 7.56
C LYS A 2 23.16 -23.36 7.18
N THR A 3 22.07 -23.95 7.68
CA THR A 3 21.65 -25.32 7.37
C THR A 3 21.08 -25.45 5.96
N MET A 4 20.40 -24.43 5.45
CA MET A 4 19.86 -24.41 4.08
C MET A 4 20.95 -24.22 3.04
N LEU A 5 21.93 -23.34 3.32
CA LEU A 5 23.13 -23.16 2.49
C LEU A 5 24.07 -24.37 2.53
N ALA A 6 24.06 -25.14 3.62
CA ALA A 6 24.87 -26.36 3.74
C ALA A 6 24.38 -27.53 2.84
N ASN A 7 23.13 -27.50 2.43
CA ASN A 7 22.52 -28.51 1.54
C ASN A 7 22.63 -28.17 0.06
N VAL A 8 23.14 -26.99 -0.30
CA VAL A 8 23.44 -26.63 -1.68
C VAL A 8 24.80 -27.22 -2.05
N GLU A 9 24.85 -28.06 -3.07
CA GLU A 9 26.11 -28.66 -3.51
C GLU A 9 27.17 -27.58 -3.76
N LYS A 10 28.30 -27.70 -3.08
CA LYS A 10 29.43 -26.73 -3.12
C LYS A 10 30.10 -26.61 -4.50
N THR A 11 29.58 -27.28 -5.53
CA THR A 11 30.11 -27.30 -6.88
C THR A 11 29.63 -26.13 -7.75
N ALA A 12 28.58 -25.43 -7.36
CA ALA A 12 28.15 -24.21 -8.05
C ALA A 12 28.48 -23.00 -7.18
N ASN A 13 29.45 -22.21 -7.58
CA ASN A 13 29.80 -20.93 -6.93
C ASN A 13 28.74 -19.84 -7.10
N THR A 14 27.50 -20.23 -7.34
CA THR A 14 26.36 -19.30 -7.55
C THR A 14 25.15 -19.80 -6.78
N ILE A 15 24.54 -18.93 -6.00
CA ILE A 15 23.16 -19.14 -5.52
C ILE A 15 22.27 -18.87 -6.75
N ASP A 16 21.38 -19.81 -7.06
CA ASP A 16 20.46 -19.58 -8.16
C ASP A 16 19.38 -18.55 -7.78
N ASP A 17 18.79 -17.96 -8.80
CA ASP A 17 17.75 -16.95 -8.62
C ASP A 17 16.52 -17.52 -7.87
N GLU A 18 16.17 -18.80 -8.08
CA GLU A 18 15.02 -19.43 -7.42
C GLU A 18 15.24 -19.60 -5.92
N LEU A 19 16.45 -19.96 -5.50
CA LEU A 19 16.78 -20.03 -4.09
C LEU A 19 16.74 -18.63 -3.45
N LEU A 20 17.25 -17.61 -4.13
CA LEU A 20 17.18 -16.22 -3.65
C LEU A 20 15.74 -15.73 -3.56
N PHE A 21 14.89 -16.05 -4.54
CA PHE A 21 13.46 -15.77 -4.47
C PHE A 21 12.79 -16.49 -3.31
N SER A 22 13.04 -17.78 -3.11
CA SER A 22 12.48 -18.57 -2.01
C SER A 22 12.91 -18.06 -0.64
N LEU A 23 14.18 -17.68 -0.49
CA LEU A 23 14.69 -17.09 0.76
C LEU A 23 13.99 -15.75 1.07
N ASN A 24 13.73 -14.96 0.06
CA ASN A 24 13.01 -13.69 0.23
C ASN A 24 11.52 -13.89 0.51
N ASP A 25 10.82 -14.68 -0.31
CA ASP A 25 9.37 -14.86 -0.24
C ASP A 25 8.94 -15.65 1.01
N SER A 26 9.68 -16.73 1.37
CA SER A 26 9.27 -17.63 2.45
C SER A 26 9.91 -17.30 3.81
N HIS A 27 11.04 -16.61 3.81
CA HIS A 27 11.82 -16.35 5.02
C HIS A 27 12.15 -14.88 5.26
N GLY A 28 11.70 -13.98 4.39
CA GLY A 28 11.93 -12.52 4.49
C GLY A 28 13.41 -12.12 4.41
N ILE A 29 14.26 -12.97 3.79
CA ILE A 29 15.71 -12.74 3.70
C ILE A 29 16.00 -11.95 2.44
N ALA A 30 16.50 -10.72 2.58
CA ALA A 30 16.93 -9.93 1.44
C ALA A 30 18.04 -10.64 0.65
N PRO A 31 18.02 -10.61 -0.70
CA PRO A 31 19.01 -11.26 -1.54
C PRO A 31 20.45 -10.87 -1.21
N GLU A 32 20.68 -9.59 -0.91
CA GLU A 32 21.99 -9.06 -0.49
C GLU A 32 22.46 -9.68 0.82
N MET A 33 21.52 -9.97 1.72
CA MET A 33 21.81 -10.63 2.99
C MET A 33 22.16 -12.11 2.76
N ALA A 34 21.45 -12.80 1.88
CA ALA A 34 21.76 -14.18 1.52
C ALA A 34 23.18 -14.28 0.94
N ILE A 35 23.56 -13.35 0.05
CA ILE A 35 24.90 -13.25 -0.51
C ILE A 35 25.95 -12.95 0.56
N SER A 36 25.69 -11.99 1.47
CA SER A 36 26.61 -11.66 2.56
C SER A 36 26.88 -12.86 3.48
N LEU A 37 25.83 -13.63 3.79
CA LEU A 37 25.95 -14.85 4.58
C LEU A 37 26.71 -15.96 3.86
N ALA A 38 26.54 -16.07 2.55
CA ALA A 38 27.30 -16.99 1.70
C ALA A 38 28.79 -16.64 1.73
N HIS A 39 29.13 -15.35 1.59
CA HIS A 39 30.53 -14.87 1.72
C HIS A 39 31.13 -15.21 3.08
N GLN A 40 30.39 -14.98 4.18
CA GLN A 40 30.84 -15.36 5.54
C GLN A 40 30.99 -16.86 5.73
N SER A 41 30.35 -17.67 4.89
CA SER A 41 30.45 -19.14 4.91
C SER A 41 31.54 -19.66 3.96
N GLY A 42 32.39 -18.78 3.41
CA GLY A 42 33.54 -19.14 2.57
C GLY A 42 33.23 -19.28 1.08
N TRP A 43 32.09 -18.80 0.62
CA TRP A 43 31.76 -18.75 -0.81
C TRP A 43 32.39 -17.49 -1.41
N THR A 44 33.29 -17.66 -2.37
CA THR A 44 34.00 -16.55 -3.03
C THR A 44 33.36 -16.25 -4.37
N ALA A 45 33.17 -14.97 -4.70
CA ALA A 45 32.73 -14.46 -6.01
C ALA A 45 31.21 -14.50 -6.26
N MET A 46 30.38 -14.18 -5.26
CA MET A 46 28.93 -14.06 -5.46
C MET A 46 28.51 -12.59 -5.53
N SER A 47 27.82 -12.23 -6.59
CA SER A 47 27.14 -10.94 -6.74
C SER A 47 25.72 -11.18 -7.28
N LEU A 48 24.81 -10.27 -6.94
CA LEU A 48 23.50 -10.30 -7.59
C LEU A 48 23.64 -10.06 -9.09
N ARG A 49 22.91 -10.85 -9.85
CA ARG A 49 22.75 -10.62 -11.29
C ARG A 49 22.17 -9.22 -11.52
N THR A 50 22.72 -8.50 -12.50
CA THR A 50 22.20 -7.20 -12.91
C THR A 50 20.70 -7.30 -13.20
N GLY A 51 19.89 -6.47 -12.58
CA GLY A 51 18.44 -6.45 -12.72
C GLY A 51 17.65 -7.38 -11.78
N PHE A 52 18.32 -8.24 -10.96
CA PHE A 52 17.64 -9.17 -10.05
C PHE A 52 16.69 -8.46 -9.06
N THR A 53 17.14 -7.36 -8.47
CA THR A 53 16.30 -6.57 -7.53
C THR A 53 15.08 -5.96 -8.20
N ALA A 54 15.19 -5.55 -9.44
CA ALA A 54 14.06 -5.05 -10.24
C ALA A 54 13.08 -6.19 -10.56
N GLU A 55 13.58 -7.36 -10.91
CA GLU A 55 12.78 -8.56 -11.16
C GLU A 55 12.07 -9.07 -9.89
N LEU A 56 12.77 -9.06 -8.75
CA LEU A 56 12.17 -9.38 -7.45
C LEU A 56 11.03 -8.42 -7.11
N ALA A 57 11.25 -7.11 -7.30
CA ALA A 57 10.21 -6.11 -7.08
C ALA A 57 9.00 -6.31 -8.02
N GLN A 58 9.25 -6.66 -9.30
CA GLN A 58 8.19 -6.99 -10.25
C GLN A 58 7.44 -8.26 -9.85
N ARG A 59 8.14 -9.29 -9.37
CA ARG A 59 7.53 -10.55 -8.88
C ARG A 59 6.64 -10.27 -7.66
N HIS A 60 7.12 -9.52 -6.67
CA HIS A 60 6.31 -9.12 -5.52
C HIS A 60 5.11 -8.28 -5.92
N ALA A 61 5.28 -7.32 -6.84
CA ALA A 61 4.17 -6.53 -7.35
C ALA A 61 3.17 -7.39 -8.15
N ARG A 62 3.63 -8.47 -8.80
CA ARG A 62 2.76 -9.44 -9.47
C ARG A 62 2.03 -10.31 -8.45
N MET A 63 2.74 -10.86 -7.46
CA MET A 63 2.14 -11.67 -6.39
C MET A 63 1.12 -10.87 -5.59
N ALA A 64 1.42 -9.61 -5.24
CA ALA A 64 0.48 -8.71 -4.60
C ALA A 64 -0.75 -8.42 -5.48
N ARG A 65 -0.54 -8.25 -6.80
CA ARG A 65 -1.65 -8.10 -7.76
C ARG A 65 -2.45 -9.39 -7.93
N ASP A 66 -1.79 -10.54 -7.91
CA ASP A 66 -2.44 -11.83 -8.07
C ASP A 66 -3.16 -12.23 -6.77
N ALA A 67 -2.59 -11.94 -5.59
CA ALA A 67 -3.27 -12.07 -4.30
C ALA A 67 -4.46 -11.10 -4.19
N ALA A 68 -4.32 -9.86 -4.66
CA ALA A 68 -5.44 -8.92 -4.77
C ALA A 68 -6.47 -9.35 -5.82
N LYS A 69 -6.10 -10.18 -6.80
CA LYS A 69 -7.02 -10.82 -7.75
C LYS A 69 -7.68 -12.06 -7.16
N GLU A 70 -6.99 -12.79 -6.26
CA GLU A 70 -7.51 -13.95 -5.56
C GLU A 70 -8.39 -13.60 -4.36
N ILE A 71 -8.21 -12.42 -3.77
CA ILE A 71 -9.24 -11.85 -2.91
C ILE A 71 -10.45 -11.64 -3.82
N LYS A 72 -11.10 -12.78 -4.08
CA LYS A 72 -12.34 -12.92 -4.81
C LYS A 72 -12.51 -11.77 -5.83
N LYS A 73 -12.18 -12.04 -7.09
CA LYS A 73 -12.94 -11.50 -8.23
C LYS A 73 -14.39 -11.82 -7.90
N THR A 74 -14.89 -11.07 -6.98
CA THR A 74 -16.24 -11.16 -6.51
C THR A 74 -17.10 -11.07 -7.77
N GLU A 75 -18.15 -11.79 -7.80
CA GLU A 75 -19.27 -11.63 -8.73
C GLU A 75 -19.55 -10.17 -9.09
N LEU A 76 -19.12 -9.24 -8.22
CA LEU A 76 -19.18 -7.79 -8.39
C LEU A 76 -18.49 -7.30 -9.68
N ILE A 77 -17.25 -7.76 -10.00
CA ILE A 77 -16.56 -7.29 -11.22
C ILE A 77 -17.19 -7.89 -12.46
N SER A 78 -17.65 -9.14 -12.38
CA SER A 78 -18.29 -9.82 -13.50
C SER A 78 -19.73 -9.34 -13.76
N SER A 79 -20.35 -8.69 -12.76
CA SER A 79 -21.72 -8.14 -12.86
C SER A 79 -21.74 -6.63 -13.11
N LEU A 80 -20.60 -5.92 -13.10
CA LEU A 80 -20.58 -4.49 -13.41
C LEU A 80 -20.97 -4.26 -14.88
N PRO A 81 -21.96 -3.43 -15.13
CA PRO A 81 -22.26 -2.99 -16.50
C PRO A 81 -21.07 -2.16 -17.04
N SER A 82 -21.08 -1.90 -18.35
CA SER A 82 -20.10 -0.99 -18.94
C SER A 82 -20.32 0.43 -18.40
N LEU A 83 -19.51 0.84 -17.43
CA LEU A 83 -19.57 2.15 -16.78
C LEU A 83 -18.38 3.02 -17.21
N PRO A 84 -18.53 4.35 -17.26
CA PRO A 84 -17.40 5.25 -17.40
C PRO A 84 -16.48 5.15 -16.16
N PRO A 85 -15.16 5.41 -16.31
CA PRO A 85 -14.24 5.42 -15.17
C PRO A 85 -14.63 6.51 -14.16
N THR A 86 -14.40 6.23 -12.88
CA THR A 86 -14.61 7.23 -11.83
C THR A 86 -13.57 8.36 -11.96
N ASN A 87 -14.01 9.61 -12.01
CA ASN A 87 -13.13 10.77 -11.95
C ASN A 87 -12.64 10.99 -10.50
N THR A 88 -11.32 10.98 -10.30
CA THR A 88 -10.68 11.04 -8.98
C THR A 88 -10.26 12.46 -8.63
N LEU A 89 -11.12 13.19 -7.92
CA LEU A 89 -10.93 14.62 -7.57
C LEU A 89 -9.75 14.87 -6.61
N TYR A 90 -9.38 13.88 -5.80
CA TYR A 90 -8.26 13.99 -4.85
C TYR A 90 -6.88 14.16 -5.51
N TYR A 91 -6.77 14.03 -6.84
CA TYR A 91 -5.55 14.39 -7.58
C TYR A 91 -5.55 15.85 -8.06
N ASP A 92 -6.72 16.46 -8.14
CA ASP A 92 -6.86 17.86 -8.59
C ASP A 92 -6.75 18.81 -7.39
N ASP A 93 -7.44 18.47 -6.28
CA ASP A 93 -7.32 19.17 -5.00
C ASP A 93 -7.32 18.17 -3.84
N VAL A 94 -6.17 18.05 -3.20
CA VAL A 94 -5.96 17.15 -2.05
C VAL A 94 -6.74 17.59 -0.80
N TYR A 95 -7.12 18.86 -0.71
CA TYR A 95 -7.87 19.42 0.41
C TYR A 95 -9.38 19.43 0.19
N GLN A 96 -9.84 18.99 -0.98
CA GLN A 96 -11.26 18.85 -1.23
C GLN A 96 -11.81 17.64 -0.48
N PHE A 97 -12.70 17.88 0.47
CA PHE A 97 -13.31 16.85 1.31
C PHE A 97 -14.84 16.74 1.14
N GLU A 98 -15.44 17.66 0.38
CA GLU A 98 -16.86 17.64 0.01
C GLU A 98 -17.00 17.75 -1.51
N PHE A 99 -18.01 17.07 -2.06
CA PHE A 99 -18.27 17.06 -3.50
C PHE A 99 -19.70 16.61 -3.80
N ASP A 100 -20.19 16.98 -4.98
CA ASP A 100 -21.44 16.45 -5.53
C ASP A 100 -21.11 15.47 -6.66
N ALA A 101 -21.88 14.39 -6.73
CA ALA A 101 -21.69 13.34 -7.72
C ALA A 101 -23.01 12.66 -8.09
N SER A 102 -22.99 11.91 -9.18
CA SER A 102 -24.09 11.04 -9.58
C SER A 102 -23.76 9.58 -9.30
N VAL A 103 -24.72 8.83 -8.77
CA VAL A 103 -24.61 7.38 -8.58
C VAL A 103 -24.69 6.70 -9.95
N LEU A 104 -23.61 6.08 -10.37
CA LEU A 104 -23.58 5.29 -11.60
C LEU A 104 -24.11 3.88 -11.38
N PHE A 105 -23.80 3.29 -10.24
CA PHE A 105 -24.20 1.92 -9.92
C PHE A 105 -24.21 1.68 -8.42
N CYS A 106 -25.22 0.94 -7.96
CA CYS A 106 -25.33 0.46 -6.59
C CYS A 106 -25.66 -1.03 -6.60
N ILE A 107 -24.93 -1.81 -5.79
CA ILE A 107 -25.11 -3.25 -5.69
C ILE A 107 -25.09 -3.70 -4.25
N GLU A 108 -25.94 -4.67 -3.91
CA GLU A 108 -25.90 -5.35 -2.63
C GLU A 108 -24.65 -6.23 -2.50
N LEU A 109 -24.00 -6.18 -1.36
CA LEU A 109 -22.79 -6.94 -1.05
C LEU A 109 -23.09 -8.03 -0.02
N SER A 110 -22.52 -9.20 -0.23
CA SER A 110 -22.70 -10.38 0.63
C SER A 110 -21.35 -11.08 0.92
N ASP A 111 -20.29 -10.33 1.20
CA ASP A 111 -18.94 -10.89 1.42
C ASP A 111 -18.54 -10.83 2.90
N ASP A 112 -17.95 -11.93 3.43
CA ASP A 112 -17.44 -12.06 4.81
C ASP A 112 -16.21 -11.15 5.09
N GLY A 113 -15.62 -10.52 4.05
CA GLY A 113 -14.47 -9.62 4.15
C GLY A 113 -14.82 -8.13 4.15
N LEU A 114 -16.08 -7.79 4.39
CA LEU A 114 -16.56 -6.42 4.44
C LEU A 114 -16.52 -5.85 5.87
N PRO A 115 -16.42 -4.52 6.04
CA PRO A 115 -16.60 -3.89 7.34
C PRO A 115 -17.96 -4.22 7.97
N ASP A 116 -18.01 -4.25 9.30
CA ASP A 116 -19.25 -4.49 10.05
C ASP A 116 -20.33 -3.45 9.69
N GLY A 117 -21.50 -3.95 9.30
CA GLY A 117 -22.63 -3.13 8.88
C GLY A 117 -22.61 -2.70 7.42
N ALA A 118 -21.61 -3.11 6.65
CA ALA A 118 -21.58 -2.89 5.20
C ALA A 118 -22.66 -3.74 4.52
N THR A 119 -23.42 -3.12 3.61
CA THR A 119 -24.49 -3.79 2.89
C THR A 119 -24.41 -3.56 1.38
N HIS A 120 -23.84 -2.46 0.94
CA HIS A 120 -23.85 -2.07 -0.47
C HIS A 120 -22.49 -1.54 -0.94
N GLY A 121 -22.26 -1.66 -2.25
CA GLY A 121 -21.17 -1.01 -2.98
C GLY A 121 -21.72 0.03 -3.94
N VAL A 122 -21.25 1.27 -3.81
CA VAL A 122 -21.71 2.40 -4.62
C VAL A 122 -20.57 2.91 -5.50
N ILE A 123 -20.81 3.02 -6.79
CA ILE A 123 -19.89 3.62 -7.77
C ILE A 123 -20.45 4.97 -8.19
N LEU A 124 -19.63 6.00 -8.11
CA LEU A 124 -19.96 7.37 -8.49
C LEU A 124 -19.23 7.77 -9.78
N ASP A 125 -19.76 8.78 -10.48
CA ASP A 125 -19.09 9.40 -11.64
C ASP A 125 -17.79 10.11 -11.23
N ARG A 126 -17.72 10.64 -10.01
CA ARG A 126 -16.56 11.31 -9.43
C ARG A 126 -16.50 11.13 -7.92
N THR A 127 -15.30 11.29 -7.33
CA THR A 127 -15.15 11.16 -5.87
C THR A 127 -13.90 11.85 -5.34
N CYS A 128 -13.98 12.38 -4.10
CA CYS A 128 -12.84 12.79 -3.29
C CYS A 128 -12.31 11.66 -2.40
N PHE A 129 -13.05 10.56 -2.24
CA PHE A 129 -12.65 9.44 -1.40
C PHE A 129 -11.44 8.71 -2.00
N TYR A 130 -10.37 8.60 -1.23
CA TYR A 130 -9.17 7.87 -1.60
C TYR A 130 -9.35 6.38 -1.28
N PRO A 131 -9.19 5.48 -2.24
CA PRO A 131 -9.30 4.05 -2.01
C PRO A 131 -8.05 3.51 -1.32
N GLU A 132 -8.19 2.38 -0.62
CA GLU A 132 -7.04 1.66 -0.10
C GLU A 132 -5.95 1.48 -1.16
N GLY A 133 -4.73 1.88 -0.81
CA GLY A 133 -3.62 1.78 -1.75
C GLY A 133 -2.28 2.17 -1.13
N GLY A 134 -1.20 1.54 -1.61
CA GLY A 134 0.15 1.81 -1.10
C GLY A 134 0.32 1.55 0.40
N GLY A 135 -0.51 0.67 0.99
CA GLY A 135 -0.55 0.39 2.41
C GLY A 135 -1.23 1.47 3.26
N GLN A 136 -1.91 2.43 2.64
CA GLN A 136 -2.80 3.37 3.29
C GLN A 136 -4.23 2.84 3.22
N GLU A 137 -4.93 2.86 4.33
CA GLU A 137 -6.34 2.49 4.39
C GLU A 137 -7.22 3.45 3.59
N GLY A 138 -8.37 2.94 3.13
CA GLY A 138 -9.38 3.72 2.43
C GLY A 138 -10.06 4.76 3.32
N ASP A 139 -10.63 5.77 2.69
CA ASP A 139 -11.37 6.81 3.40
C ASP A 139 -12.74 6.35 3.87
N TYR A 140 -13.18 6.99 4.94
CA TYR A 140 -14.52 6.91 5.49
C TYR A 140 -15.24 8.25 5.34
N GLY A 141 -16.56 8.23 5.42
CA GLY A 141 -17.36 9.44 5.37
C GLY A 141 -18.85 9.17 5.17
N THR A 142 -19.50 10.03 4.42
CA THR A 142 -20.95 9.93 4.17
C THR A 142 -21.27 10.25 2.72
N LEU A 143 -22.33 9.63 2.20
CA LEU A 143 -23.03 10.00 0.98
C LEU A 143 -24.49 10.30 1.34
N SER A 144 -25.02 11.42 0.91
CA SER A 144 -26.38 11.83 1.24
C SER A 144 -27.12 12.36 0.03
N THR A 145 -28.41 12.01 -0.04
CA THR A 145 -29.42 12.63 -0.90
C THR A 145 -30.39 13.43 -0.02
N ASP A 146 -31.43 14.02 -0.58
CA ASP A 146 -32.50 14.66 0.18
C ASP A 146 -33.24 13.69 1.12
N SER A 147 -33.22 12.38 0.84
CA SER A 147 -34.02 11.37 1.55
C SER A 147 -33.20 10.26 2.21
N VAL A 148 -31.97 10.02 1.75
CA VAL A 148 -31.11 8.93 2.24
C VAL A 148 -29.80 9.51 2.71
N HIS A 149 -29.35 9.04 3.89
CA HIS A 149 -28.03 9.32 4.43
C HIS A 149 -27.34 8.00 4.74
N CYS A 150 -26.27 7.69 4.03
CA CYS A 150 -25.50 6.47 4.24
C CYS A 150 -24.06 6.77 4.63
N ARG A 151 -23.49 5.90 5.45
CA ARG A 151 -22.08 5.96 5.82
C ARG A 151 -21.26 5.21 4.78
N VAL A 152 -20.13 5.78 4.40
CA VAL A 152 -19.06 5.09 3.68
C VAL A 152 -18.11 4.50 4.73
N LEU A 153 -18.08 3.18 4.80
CA LEU A 153 -17.33 2.40 5.79
C LEU A 153 -15.96 1.96 5.28
N ASP A 154 -15.76 1.98 3.96
CA ASP A 154 -14.50 1.69 3.30
C ASP A 154 -14.54 2.20 1.86
N THR A 155 -13.39 2.42 1.27
CA THR A 155 -13.26 2.83 -0.14
C THR A 155 -12.22 1.95 -0.82
N ARG A 156 -12.63 1.27 -1.90
CA ARG A 156 -11.80 0.28 -2.61
C ARG A 156 -11.67 0.62 -4.09
N LYS A 157 -10.52 0.30 -4.67
CA LYS A 157 -10.30 0.48 -6.11
C LYS A 157 -10.56 -0.83 -6.86
N MET A 158 -11.45 -0.77 -7.85
CA MET A 158 -11.78 -1.89 -8.71
C MET A 158 -11.58 -1.51 -10.19
N GLY A 159 -10.41 -1.82 -10.73
CA GLY A 159 -10.05 -1.42 -12.09
C GLY A 159 -9.99 0.10 -12.24
N GLN A 160 -10.90 0.65 -13.03
CA GLN A 160 -11.05 2.10 -13.27
C GLN A 160 -12.10 2.76 -12.37
N HIS A 161 -12.74 1.99 -11.49
CA HIS A 161 -13.81 2.46 -10.62
C HIS A 161 -13.37 2.54 -9.18
N ILE A 162 -13.93 3.50 -8.45
CA ILE A 162 -13.84 3.60 -7.01
C ILE A 162 -15.18 3.15 -6.43
N VAL A 163 -15.14 2.12 -5.59
CA VAL A 163 -16.30 1.54 -4.92
C VAL A 163 -16.34 2.03 -3.48
N HIS A 164 -17.42 2.71 -3.13
CA HIS A 164 -17.71 3.14 -1.78
C HIS A 164 -18.53 2.04 -1.10
N ILE A 165 -17.99 1.46 -0.04
CA ILE A 165 -18.67 0.42 0.74
C ILE A 165 -19.56 1.11 1.76
N THR A 166 -20.87 0.92 1.66
CA THR A 166 -21.87 1.68 2.41
C THR A 166 -22.78 0.79 3.24
N ASP A 167 -23.38 1.39 4.27
CA ASP A 167 -24.36 0.73 5.16
C ASP A 167 -25.80 0.82 4.65
N ALA A 168 -26.06 1.52 3.56
CA ALA A 168 -27.39 1.64 2.95
C ALA A 168 -27.28 1.74 1.41
N ALA A 169 -28.39 1.42 0.73
CA ALA A 169 -28.51 1.52 -0.71
C ALA A 169 -28.75 2.97 -1.17
N LEU A 170 -28.26 3.26 -2.38
CA LEU A 170 -28.64 4.45 -3.17
C LEU A 170 -29.18 3.99 -4.53
N ASN A 171 -30.00 4.81 -5.18
CA ASN A 171 -30.53 4.46 -6.49
C ASN A 171 -29.58 4.93 -7.59
N ASN A 172 -29.49 4.16 -8.66
CA ASN A 172 -28.75 4.58 -9.84
C ASN A 172 -29.37 5.88 -10.41
N GLY A 173 -28.53 6.87 -10.66
CA GLY A 173 -28.94 8.19 -11.12
C GLY A 173 -29.20 9.20 -10.01
N ASP A 174 -29.20 8.80 -8.73
CA ASP A 174 -29.32 9.75 -7.62
C ASP A 174 -28.16 10.76 -7.65
N LEU A 175 -28.48 12.00 -7.34
CA LEU A 175 -27.48 13.03 -7.04
C LEU A 175 -27.17 12.96 -5.55
N VAL A 176 -25.90 12.82 -5.23
CA VAL A 176 -25.42 12.68 -3.85
C VAL A 176 -24.44 13.79 -3.52
N HIS A 177 -24.53 14.26 -2.27
CA HIS A 177 -23.49 15.03 -1.64
C HIS A 177 -22.58 14.07 -0.84
N GLY A 178 -21.29 14.04 -1.20
CA GLY A 178 -20.28 13.25 -0.53
C GLY A 178 -19.42 14.11 0.41
N SER A 179 -19.20 13.63 1.65
CA SER A 179 -18.33 14.27 2.62
C SER A 179 -17.44 13.21 3.28
N LEU A 180 -16.13 13.31 3.08
CA LEU A 180 -15.18 12.39 3.72
C LEU A 180 -14.78 12.86 5.12
N ASN A 181 -14.36 11.93 5.97
CA ASN A 181 -13.79 12.25 7.28
C ASN A 181 -12.41 12.88 7.09
N TRP A 182 -12.36 14.23 7.08
CA TRP A 182 -11.13 14.97 6.85
C TRP A 182 -10.06 14.73 7.92
N ASN A 183 -10.45 14.60 9.19
CA ASN A 183 -9.48 14.36 10.26
C ASN A 183 -8.75 13.03 10.05
N ARG A 184 -9.49 11.98 9.69
CA ARG A 184 -8.91 10.68 9.34
C ARG A 184 -8.02 10.78 8.08
N ARG A 185 -8.51 11.40 7.00
CA ARG A 185 -7.73 11.58 5.77
C ARG A 185 -6.41 12.29 6.05
N LYS A 186 -6.46 13.39 6.80
CA LYS A 186 -5.26 14.14 7.17
C LYS A 186 -4.29 13.28 7.97
N GLN A 187 -4.76 12.52 8.95
CA GLN A 187 -3.92 11.61 9.74
C GLN A 187 -3.25 10.54 8.87
N LEU A 188 -4.00 9.93 7.94
CA LEU A 188 -3.46 8.94 7.01
C LEU A 188 -2.40 9.55 6.07
N MET A 189 -2.60 10.77 5.60
CA MET A 189 -1.62 11.52 4.79
C MET A 189 -0.36 11.84 5.59
N ASP A 190 -0.51 12.27 6.84
CA ASP A 190 0.61 12.55 7.75
C ASP A 190 1.40 11.26 8.04
N HIS A 191 0.72 10.14 8.26
CA HIS A 191 1.34 8.82 8.41
C HIS A 191 2.06 8.37 7.13
N HIS A 192 1.45 8.59 5.97
CA HIS A 192 2.07 8.26 4.69
C HIS A 192 3.38 9.02 4.48
N THR A 193 3.35 10.32 4.73
CA THR A 193 4.53 11.19 4.64
C THR A 193 5.61 10.80 5.65
N SER A 194 5.22 10.54 6.91
CA SER A 194 6.19 10.16 7.95
C SER A 194 6.88 8.82 7.65
N VAL A 195 6.18 7.85 7.06
CA VAL A 195 6.80 6.59 6.59
C VAL A 195 7.90 6.85 5.57
N HIS A 196 7.70 7.77 4.62
CA HIS A 196 8.73 8.13 3.65
C HIS A 196 9.92 8.86 4.29
N ILE A 197 9.65 9.77 5.25
CA ILE A 197 10.71 10.49 5.99
C ILE A 197 11.56 9.50 6.77
N VAL A 198 10.92 8.64 7.58
CA VAL A 198 11.60 7.63 8.41
C VAL A 198 12.38 6.65 7.55
N GLY A 199 11.81 6.20 6.44
CA GLY A 199 12.49 5.33 5.48
C GLY A 199 13.74 5.97 4.88
N GLY A 200 13.66 7.24 4.49
CA GLY A 200 14.79 8.03 4.01
C GLY A 200 15.87 8.23 5.06
N ALA A 201 15.49 8.59 6.30
CA ALA A 201 16.40 8.73 7.42
C ALA A 201 17.08 7.39 7.75
N ALA A 202 16.33 6.30 7.83
CA ALA A 202 16.87 4.96 8.06
C ALA A 202 17.91 4.57 6.99
N ARG A 203 17.60 4.81 5.71
CA ARG A 203 18.53 4.55 4.61
C ARG A 203 19.81 5.38 4.72
N LYS A 204 19.72 6.63 5.14
CA LYS A 204 20.88 7.51 5.29
C LYS A 204 21.76 7.10 6.48
N ILE A 205 21.18 6.61 7.56
CA ILE A 205 21.90 6.25 8.80
C ILE A 205 22.45 4.82 8.72
N LEU A 206 21.63 3.86 8.26
CA LEU A 206 21.97 2.43 8.26
C LEU A 206 22.66 1.98 6.98
N GLY A 207 22.49 2.72 5.88
CA GLY A 207 23.16 2.43 4.60
C GLY A 207 22.22 2.16 3.44
N PRO A 208 22.79 2.06 2.22
CA PRO A 208 22.02 1.95 0.97
C PRO A 208 21.23 0.64 0.80
N HIS A 209 21.50 -0.37 1.62
CA HIS A 209 20.77 -1.64 1.64
C HIS A 209 19.38 -1.54 2.26
N ILE A 210 19.03 -0.39 2.84
CA ILE A 210 17.71 -0.16 3.42
C ILE A 210 16.71 0.17 2.31
N TYR A 211 15.69 -0.68 2.22
CA TYR A 211 14.51 -0.51 1.36
C TYR A 211 13.24 -0.76 2.18
N GLN A 212 12.14 -0.20 1.72
CA GLN A 212 10.84 -0.51 2.28
C GLN A 212 10.44 -1.94 1.85
N ALA A 213 10.34 -2.85 2.81
CA ALA A 213 9.84 -4.20 2.61
C ALA A 213 8.31 -4.27 2.71
N GLY A 214 7.73 -3.37 3.53
CA GLY A 214 6.29 -3.23 3.70
C GLY A 214 5.94 -1.94 4.43
N ALA A 215 4.68 -1.55 4.35
CA ALA A 215 4.16 -0.45 5.16
C ALA A 215 2.65 -0.60 5.35
N ASN A 216 2.17 -0.15 6.52
CA ASN A 216 0.76 0.03 6.79
C ASN A 216 0.56 1.42 7.39
N LYS A 217 -0.48 2.12 6.97
CA LYS A 217 -0.88 3.43 7.47
C LYS A 217 -2.35 3.38 7.80
N ALA A 218 -2.62 3.14 9.08
CA ALA A 218 -3.94 3.20 9.69
C ALA A 218 -4.13 4.54 10.40
N GLU A 219 -5.34 4.82 10.86
CA GLU A 219 -5.64 6.07 11.56
C GLU A 219 -4.83 6.22 12.85
N GLU A 220 -4.67 5.15 13.62
CA GLU A 220 -4.01 5.19 14.93
C GLU A 220 -2.50 5.06 14.87
N SER A 221 -1.96 4.45 13.81
CA SER A 221 -0.53 4.15 13.70
C SER A 221 -0.06 3.93 12.27
N ALA A 222 1.24 4.14 12.07
CA ALA A 222 1.93 3.74 10.85
C ALA A 222 3.01 2.72 11.17
N ARG A 223 3.14 1.69 10.32
CA ARG A 223 4.21 0.70 10.37
C ARG A 223 5.05 0.81 9.11
N LEU A 224 6.36 0.75 9.29
CA LEU A 224 7.34 0.65 8.22
C LEU A 224 8.22 -0.57 8.45
N ASP A 225 8.18 -1.52 7.53
CA ASP A 225 9.09 -2.66 7.51
C ASP A 225 10.27 -2.33 6.58
N ILE A 226 11.49 -2.44 7.09
CA ILE A 226 12.71 -2.16 6.34
C ILE A 226 13.58 -3.40 6.21
N THR A 227 14.32 -3.47 5.10
CA THR A 227 15.33 -4.51 4.91
C THR A 227 16.54 -4.19 5.80
N HIS A 228 16.76 -4.96 6.84
CA HIS A 228 17.96 -4.85 7.67
C HIS A 228 18.29 -6.21 8.31
N TYR A 229 19.57 -6.55 8.34
CA TYR A 229 20.03 -7.87 8.77
C TYR A 229 20.28 -7.99 10.29
N ASN A 230 20.34 -6.85 10.99
CA ASN A 230 20.53 -6.83 12.44
C ASN A 230 19.35 -6.15 13.14
N ARG A 231 19.17 -6.48 14.42
CA ARG A 231 18.29 -5.71 15.29
C ARG A 231 18.84 -4.28 15.43
N LEU A 232 17.99 -3.28 15.24
CA LEU A 232 18.35 -1.88 15.44
C LEU A 232 18.73 -1.63 16.89
N SER A 233 19.88 -0.98 17.10
CA SER A 233 20.27 -0.54 18.43
C SER A 233 19.46 0.69 18.85
N ARG A 234 19.43 0.98 20.16
CA ARG A 234 18.81 2.21 20.66
C ARG A 234 19.41 3.46 20.03
N LYS A 235 20.73 3.47 19.82
CA LYS A 235 21.45 4.57 19.16
C LYS A 235 20.98 4.77 17.71
N ASP A 236 20.73 3.69 16.97
CA ASP A 236 20.24 3.79 15.59
C ASP A 236 18.84 4.38 15.56
N LEU A 237 17.96 3.92 16.47
CA LEU A 237 16.59 4.44 16.58
C LEU A 237 16.59 5.93 16.92
N ASP A 238 17.38 6.36 17.92
CA ASP A 238 17.48 7.76 18.32
C ASP A 238 18.02 8.63 17.17
N ALA A 239 18.98 8.10 16.39
CA ALA A 239 19.52 8.83 15.24
C ALA A 239 18.50 8.97 14.10
N ILE A 240 17.73 7.90 13.82
CA ILE A 240 16.65 7.94 12.80
C ILE A 240 15.58 8.94 13.23
N GLU A 241 15.12 8.86 14.49
CA GLU A 241 14.12 9.77 15.04
C GLU A 241 14.58 11.24 14.95
N LYS A 242 15.81 11.52 15.41
CA LYS A 242 16.39 12.86 15.34
C LYS A 242 16.42 13.40 13.92
N MET A 243 16.93 12.62 12.97
CA MET A 243 17.00 13.02 11.57
C MET A 243 15.62 13.23 10.96
N SER A 244 14.66 12.37 11.29
CA SER A 244 13.28 12.52 10.81
C SER A 244 12.65 13.83 11.30
N ASN A 245 12.83 14.15 12.58
CA ASN A 245 12.35 15.41 13.15
C ASN A 245 13.05 16.64 12.55
N GLU A 246 14.37 16.58 12.28
CA GLU A 246 15.08 17.65 11.59
C GLU A 246 14.50 17.92 10.20
N VAL A 247 14.19 16.87 9.43
CA VAL A 247 13.55 16.98 8.11
C VAL A 247 12.18 17.67 8.21
N ILE A 248 11.37 17.31 9.21
CA ILE A 248 10.05 17.91 9.44
C ILE A 248 10.18 19.37 9.80
N VAL A 249 11.05 19.72 10.76
CA VAL A 249 11.25 21.10 11.23
C VAL A 249 11.78 22.02 10.13
N LEU A 250 12.66 21.52 9.29
CA LEU A 250 13.20 22.28 8.16
C LEU A 250 12.19 22.44 7.02
N SER A 251 10.99 21.85 7.13
CA SER A 251 9.96 21.85 6.07
C SER A 251 10.53 21.46 4.69
N LEU A 252 11.54 20.58 4.69
CA LEU A 252 12.20 20.09 3.47
C LEU A 252 11.28 19.18 2.65
N ILE A 253 10.09 18.91 3.16
CA ILE A 253 9.05 18.19 2.47
C ILE A 253 7.91 19.18 2.24
N HIS A 254 7.70 19.55 0.99
CA HIS A 254 6.35 19.76 0.55
C HIS A 254 5.63 18.45 0.82
N ILE A 255 4.59 18.47 1.65
CA ILE A 255 3.69 17.32 1.82
C ILE A 255 3.23 17.00 0.42
N SER A 256 3.99 16.15 -0.25
CA SER A 256 3.62 15.73 -1.58
C SER A 256 2.51 14.73 -1.40
N GLU A 257 1.42 15.07 -2.00
CA GLU A 257 0.27 14.31 -2.39
C GLU A 257 0.57 12.81 -2.55
N PRO A 258 -0.44 11.95 -2.42
CA PRO A 258 -0.34 10.56 -2.87
C PRO A 258 0.27 10.56 -4.26
N THR A 259 1.54 10.17 -4.31
CA THR A 259 2.38 10.26 -5.50
C THR A 259 1.68 9.61 -6.67
N ARG A 260 1.45 10.38 -7.74
CA ARG A 260 1.16 9.82 -9.06
C ARG A 260 2.28 8.84 -9.39
N HIS A 261 2.06 7.56 -9.16
CA HIS A 261 2.86 6.55 -9.80
C HIS A 261 2.54 6.60 -11.29
N ARG A 262 3.30 7.41 -12.02
CA ARG A 262 3.39 7.27 -13.48
C ARG A 262 4.17 5.98 -13.73
N TYR A 263 3.49 4.98 -14.18
CA TYR A 263 4.06 3.88 -14.93
C TYR A 263 3.75 4.04 -16.41
#